data_756deac23495eac6d9c882acfb6160f9
#
_entry.id   756deac23495eac6d9c882acfb6160f9
#
_cell.length_a   1.000
_cell.length_b   1.000
_cell.length_c   1.000
_cell.angle_alpha   90.00
_cell.angle_beta   90.00
_cell.angle_gamma   90.00
#
_symmetry.space_group_name_H-M   'P 1'
#
loop_
_entity.id
_entity.type
_entity.pdbx_description
1 polymer ?
#
loop_
_entity_poly.entity_id
_entity_poly.type
_entity_poly.pdbx_seq_one_letter_code
_entity_poly.pdbx_strand_id
1 'polypeptide(L)'
;YELLEDIPFIDKILLETPFITYPKRNTRDGMFTEIDYNPLKYAQINKEHWFCYPAKIGGMLIFIYFHRDFMEHGITLCNLFEMARSEETRGRKPEMIYVFGAKDDGEELQTVFYDDKKNDIMLGYVNHSEKIDYFGYMKKMTLTLYNLLMIKRGTYQSMVLWLTLY
;
A
#
# COMPACT_ATOMS: atom_id res chain seq x y z
N TYR A 1 9.59 11.39 0.41
CA TYR A 1 8.66 12.04 1.36
C TYR A 1 9.24 12.03 2.77
N GLU A 2 9.43 13.18 3.35
CA GLU A 2 10.00 13.32 4.72
C GLU A 2 9.18 12.58 5.77
N LEU A 3 7.84 12.58 5.62
CA LEU A 3 6.94 11.94 6.57
C LEU A 3 7.15 10.43 6.66
N LEU A 4 7.67 9.81 5.62
CA LEU A 4 7.89 8.37 5.53
C LEU A 4 9.34 7.97 5.79
N GLU A 5 10.25 8.93 5.93
CA GLU A 5 11.63 8.66 6.29
C GLU A 5 11.72 8.04 7.68
N ASP A 6 12.69 7.19 7.88
CA ASP A 6 12.95 6.50 9.15
C ASP A 6 11.88 5.48 9.58
N ILE A 7 10.85 5.22 8.76
CA ILE A 7 9.94 4.11 9.02
C ILE A 7 10.67 2.82 8.71
N PRO A 8 10.72 1.85 9.67
CA PRO A 8 11.47 0.62 9.46
C PRO A 8 10.82 -0.25 8.39
N PHE A 9 11.66 -0.80 7.52
CA PHE A 9 11.24 -1.79 6.55
C PHE A 9 11.21 -3.18 7.19
N ILE A 10 10.19 -3.96 6.85
CA ILE A 10 10.15 -5.37 7.20
C ILE A 10 11.18 -6.08 6.34
N ASP A 11 12.12 -6.74 6.99
CA ASP A 11 13.22 -7.44 6.34
C ASP A 11 13.00 -8.96 6.35
N LYS A 12 12.30 -9.46 7.36
CA LYS A 12 12.07 -10.88 7.54
C LYS A 12 10.79 -11.14 8.32
N ILE A 13 10.02 -12.12 7.86
CA ILE A 13 8.83 -12.58 8.57
C ILE A 13 9.07 -14.02 8.99
N LEU A 14 9.06 -14.26 10.31
CA LEU A 14 9.17 -15.60 10.91
C LEU A 14 7.87 -15.91 11.61
N LEU A 15 7.23 -17.00 11.19
CA LEU A 15 6.04 -17.52 11.84
C LEU A 15 6.41 -18.79 12.60
N GLU A 16 6.39 -18.74 13.93
CA GLU A 16 6.65 -19.91 14.77
C GLU A 16 5.44 -20.84 14.80
N THR A 17 4.26 -20.28 14.59
CA THR A 17 3.01 -21.03 14.52
C THR A 17 2.24 -20.60 13.27
N PRO A 18 1.35 -21.46 12.75
CA PRO A 18 0.52 -21.08 11.62
C PRO A 18 -0.24 -19.78 11.94
N PHE A 19 -0.12 -18.80 11.06
CA PHE A 19 -0.81 -17.53 11.19
C PHE A 19 -2.19 -17.67 10.55
N ILE A 20 -3.23 -17.64 11.39
CA ILE A 20 -4.61 -17.78 10.93
C ILE A 20 -5.24 -16.39 10.90
N THR A 21 -5.57 -15.94 9.71
CA THR A 21 -6.33 -14.71 9.54
C THR A 21 -7.82 -15.03 9.50
N TYR A 22 -8.60 -14.23 10.20
CA TYR A 22 -10.06 -14.31 10.16
C TYR A 22 -10.56 -13.18 9.28
N PRO A 23 -10.74 -13.40 7.96
CA PRO A 23 -11.16 -12.32 7.09
C PRO A 23 -12.59 -11.89 7.40
N LYS A 24 -12.76 -10.64 7.75
CA LYS A 24 -14.08 -10.02 7.81
C LYS A 24 -14.52 -9.72 6.38
N ARG A 25 -15.69 -10.21 6.00
CA ARG A 25 -16.27 -9.85 4.70
C ARG A 25 -16.80 -8.43 4.75
N ASN A 26 -16.26 -7.60 3.90
CA ASN A 26 -16.80 -6.27 3.66
C ASN A 26 -17.47 -6.29 2.27
N THR A 27 -18.77 -6.02 2.25
CA THR A 27 -19.56 -6.01 1.01
C THR A 27 -19.45 -4.71 0.23
N ARG A 28 -18.68 -3.75 0.73
CA ARG A 28 -18.48 -2.48 0.02
C ARG A 28 -17.38 -2.61 -1.00
N ASP A 29 -17.73 -2.39 -2.25
CA ASP A 29 -16.77 -2.18 -3.32
C ASP A 29 -16.04 -0.86 -3.02
N GLY A 30 -14.80 -0.99 -2.52
CA GLY A 30 -13.94 0.16 -2.31
C GLY A 30 -13.58 0.78 -3.65
N MET A 31 -14.28 1.84 -4.02
CA MET A 31 -13.86 2.65 -5.15
C MET A 31 -12.74 3.57 -4.69
N PHE A 32 -11.60 3.49 -5.37
CA PHE A 32 -10.48 4.39 -5.14
C PHE A 32 -10.62 5.60 -6.07
N THR A 33 -10.58 6.78 -5.48
CA THR A 33 -10.84 8.04 -6.18
C THR A 33 -9.54 8.81 -6.40
N GLU A 34 -9.33 9.32 -7.60
CA GLU A 34 -8.19 10.18 -7.89
C GLU A 34 -8.36 11.55 -7.24
N ILE A 35 -7.27 12.04 -6.63
CA ILE A 35 -7.18 13.39 -6.11
C ILE A 35 -6.00 14.12 -6.74
N ASP A 36 -6.03 15.45 -6.69
CA ASP A 36 -5.03 16.31 -7.35
C ASP A 36 -4.02 16.94 -6.38
N TYR A 37 -3.98 16.43 -5.15
CA TYR A 37 -3.05 16.90 -4.13
C TYR A 37 -2.47 15.72 -3.36
N ASN A 38 -1.31 15.92 -2.71
CA ASN A 38 -0.69 14.87 -1.90
C ASN A 38 -1.48 14.70 -0.59
N PRO A 39 -2.14 13.54 -0.38
CA PRO A 39 -2.94 13.31 0.82
C PRO A 39 -2.12 13.25 2.10
N LEU A 40 -0.82 13.01 2.02
CA LEU A 40 0.06 12.99 3.19
C LEU A 40 0.21 14.36 3.86
N LYS A 41 -0.21 15.41 3.19
CA LYS A 41 -0.20 16.76 3.74
C LYS A 41 -1.00 16.87 5.05
N TYR A 42 -2.05 16.07 5.19
CA TYR A 42 -2.92 16.08 6.36
C TYR A 42 -2.75 14.86 7.24
N ALA A 43 -1.88 13.92 6.87
CA ALA A 43 -1.68 12.68 7.60
C ALA A 43 -0.82 12.89 8.85
N GLN A 44 -1.21 12.23 9.93
CA GLN A 44 -0.44 12.15 11.16
C GLN A 44 0.20 10.77 11.23
N ILE A 45 1.52 10.73 11.14
CA ILE A 45 2.28 9.48 11.17
C ILE A 45 3.33 9.57 12.26
N ASN A 46 3.15 8.74 13.29
CA ASN A 46 4.16 8.52 14.32
C ASN A 46 5.03 7.35 13.88
N LYS A 47 6.26 7.64 13.51
CA LYS A 47 7.20 6.66 12.95
C LYS A 47 7.41 5.43 13.82
N GLU A 48 7.26 5.55 15.13
CA GLU A 48 7.39 4.44 16.09
C GLU A 48 6.28 3.40 15.95
N HIS A 49 5.16 3.76 15.34
CA HIS A 49 3.99 2.90 15.21
C HIS A 49 3.74 2.43 13.77
N TRP A 50 4.72 2.59 12.91
CA TRP A 50 4.59 2.31 11.49
C TRP A 50 5.65 1.35 10.99
N PHE A 51 5.30 0.61 9.95
CA PHE A 51 6.17 -0.33 9.27
C PHE A 51 5.99 -0.20 7.76
N CYS A 52 6.99 -0.64 7.01
CA CYS A 52 6.92 -0.69 5.56
C CYS A 52 7.16 -2.11 5.06
N TYR A 53 6.24 -2.60 4.24
CA TYR A 53 6.44 -3.83 3.47
C TYR A 53 6.92 -3.44 2.07
N PRO A 54 8.19 -3.71 1.74
CA PRO A 54 8.70 -3.39 0.41
C PRO A 54 8.38 -4.55 -0.55
N ALA A 55 7.35 -4.36 -1.38
CA ALA A 55 6.90 -5.39 -2.30
C ALA A 55 7.52 -5.24 -3.69
N LYS A 56 7.71 -6.38 -4.36
CA LYS A 56 8.11 -6.43 -5.78
C LYS A 56 6.94 -6.95 -6.58
N ILE A 57 6.53 -6.20 -7.59
CA ILE A 57 5.45 -6.58 -8.49
C ILE A 57 5.89 -6.30 -9.92
N GLY A 58 6.04 -7.33 -10.74
CA GLY A 58 6.39 -7.16 -12.15
C GLY A 58 7.69 -6.39 -12.38
N GLY A 59 8.68 -6.56 -11.51
CA GLY A 59 9.96 -5.86 -11.56
C GLY A 59 9.94 -4.45 -10.98
N MET A 60 8.80 -4.00 -10.49
CA MET A 60 8.63 -2.68 -9.87
C MET A 60 8.59 -2.79 -8.36
N LEU A 61 8.97 -1.71 -7.68
CA LEU A 61 8.89 -1.60 -6.23
C LEU A 61 7.66 -0.82 -5.83
N ILE A 62 6.91 -1.37 -4.88
CA ILE A 62 5.88 -0.65 -4.15
C ILE A 62 6.18 -0.73 -2.66
N PHE A 63 6.30 0.42 -2.01
CA PHE A 63 6.49 0.50 -0.57
C PHE A 63 5.14 0.66 0.09
N ILE A 64 4.71 -0.36 0.84
CA ILE A 64 3.41 -0.38 1.52
C ILE A 64 3.63 -0.07 2.98
N TYR A 65 3.29 1.16 3.38
CA TYR A 65 3.40 1.65 4.75
C TYR A 65 2.08 1.41 5.47
N PHE A 66 2.15 0.85 6.67
CA PHE A 66 0.95 0.58 7.44
C PHE A 66 1.17 0.84 8.93
N HIS A 67 0.08 1.26 9.60
CA HIS A 67 0.08 1.44 11.05
C HIS A 67 0.07 0.08 11.74
N ARG A 68 0.69 -0.01 12.92
CA ARG A 68 0.80 -1.26 13.69
C ARG A 68 -0.55 -1.91 14.01
N ASP A 69 -1.64 -1.12 14.10
CA ASP A 69 -2.98 -1.66 14.32
C ASP A 69 -3.44 -2.61 13.19
N PHE A 70 -2.79 -2.51 12.04
CA PHE A 70 -3.07 -3.35 10.87
C PHE A 70 -1.92 -4.32 10.56
N MET A 71 -1.12 -4.66 11.57
CA MET A 71 0.03 -5.55 11.42
C MET A 71 -0.35 -6.90 10.79
N GLU A 72 -1.52 -7.44 11.15
CA GLU A 72 -2.02 -8.68 10.59
C GLU A 72 -2.12 -8.62 9.06
N HIS A 73 -2.66 -7.52 8.55
CA HIS A 73 -2.78 -7.31 7.10
C HIS A 73 -1.41 -7.07 6.45
N GLY A 74 -0.55 -6.32 7.11
CA GLY A 74 0.79 -6.06 6.64
C GLY A 74 1.63 -7.33 6.50
N ILE A 75 1.52 -8.25 7.45
CA ILE A 75 2.20 -9.55 7.40
C ILE A 75 1.59 -10.44 6.29
N THR A 76 0.27 -10.39 6.13
CA THR A 76 -0.43 -11.19 5.12
C THR A 76 -0.01 -10.84 3.69
N LEU A 77 0.55 -9.66 3.46
CA LEU A 77 1.09 -9.28 2.16
C LEU A 77 2.13 -10.27 1.64
N CYS A 78 2.85 -10.96 2.52
CA CYS A 78 3.85 -11.96 2.11
C CYS A 78 3.26 -13.14 1.34
N ASN A 79 1.96 -13.38 1.45
CA ASN A 79 1.27 -14.44 0.72
C ASN A 79 0.95 -14.04 -0.73
N LEU A 80 0.98 -12.75 -1.04
CA LEU A 80 0.61 -12.24 -2.37
C LEU A 80 1.78 -11.65 -3.14
N PHE A 81 2.69 -10.96 -2.45
CA PHE A 81 3.75 -10.20 -3.09
C PHE A 81 5.10 -10.57 -2.53
N GLU A 82 6.06 -10.80 -3.41
CA GLU A 82 7.43 -11.02 -3.01
C GLU A 82 7.98 -9.81 -2.26
N MET A 83 8.67 -10.05 -1.15
CA MET A 83 9.34 -8.99 -0.41
C MET A 83 10.68 -8.67 -1.07
N ALA A 84 10.90 -7.40 -1.36
CA ALA A 84 12.20 -6.93 -1.85
C ALA A 84 13.24 -7.04 -0.74
N ARG A 85 14.46 -7.38 -1.12
CA ARG A 85 15.60 -7.47 -0.19
C ARG A 85 16.16 -6.07 0.09
N SER A 86 16.91 -5.96 1.18
CA SER A 86 17.55 -4.70 1.56
C SER A 86 18.44 -4.14 0.44
N GLU A 87 19.14 -5.01 -0.30
CA GLU A 87 19.98 -4.57 -1.43
C GLU A 87 19.16 -4.00 -2.58
N GLU A 88 17.93 -4.45 -2.73
CA GLU A 88 17.03 -3.98 -3.80
C GLU A 88 16.34 -2.66 -3.47
N THR A 89 16.23 -2.32 -2.19
CA THR A 89 15.54 -1.11 -1.71
C THR A 89 16.50 0.03 -1.37
N ARG A 90 17.74 -0.29 -1.04
CA ARG A 90 18.71 0.70 -0.58
C ARG A 90 19.06 1.69 -1.69
N GLY A 91 18.77 2.97 -1.43
CA GLY A 91 19.03 4.04 -2.39
C GLY A 91 18.15 4.01 -3.63
N ARG A 92 17.13 3.15 -3.66
CA ARG A 92 16.19 3.05 -4.77
C ARG A 92 14.89 3.77 -4.46
N LYS A 93 14.42 4.53 -5.43
CA LYS A 93 13.11 5.16 -5.37
C LYS A 93 12.05 4.15 -5.83
N PRO A 94 10.97 3.93 -5.05
CA PRO A 94 9.89 3.06 -5.50
C PRO A 94 9.08 3.73 -6.61
N GLU A 95 8.49 2.94 -7.47
CA GLU A 95 7.55 3.42 -8.48
C GLU A 95 6.18 3.74 -7.87
N MET A 96 5.85 3.08 -6.77
CA MET A 96 4.57 3.24 -6.10
C MET A 96 4.77 3.29 -4.59
N ILE A 97 3.89 4.04 -3.91
CA ILE A 97 3.81 4.08 -2.45
C ILE A 97 2.34 3.92 -2.05
N TYR A 98 2.09 3.09 -1.05
CA TYR A 98 0.77 2.94 -0.44
C TYR A 98 0.88 3.22 1.05
N VAL A 99 0.09 4.16 1.55
CA VAL A 99 0.02 4.50 2.98
C VAL A 99 -1.35 4.08 3.50
N PHE A 100 -1.36 3.11 4.41
CA PHE A 100 -2.56 2.46 4.90
C PHE A 100 -2.75 2.68 6.39
N GLY A 101 -3.83 3.35 6.76
CA GLY A 101 -4.22 3.50 8.15
C GLY A 101 -3.71 4.75 8.85
N ALA A 102 -3.37 5.79 8.11
CA ALA A 102 -2.91 7.05 8.70
C ALA A 102 -4.08 7.83 9.32
N LYS A 103 -3.87 8.36 10.50
CA LYS A 103 -4.82 9.29 11.11
C LYS A 103 -4.70 10.65 10.44
N ASP A 104 -5.83 11.27 10.19
CA ASP A 104 -5.90 12.62 9.64
C ASP A 104 -7.03 13.40 10.32
N ASP A 105 -7.23 14.64 9.88
CA ASP A 105 -8.27 15.50 10.44
C ASP A 105 -9.67 15.19 9.90
N GLY A 106 -9.77 14.27 8.94
CA GLY A 106 -11.04 13.87 8.32
C GLY A 106 -11.79 12.86 9.19
N GLU A 107 -13.12 13.04 9.27
CA GLU A 107 -14.01 12.10 9.96
C GLU A 107 -14.45 10.97 9.04
N GLU A 108 -14.37 11.18 7.72
CA GLU A 108 -14.82 10.22 6.72
C GLU A 108 -13.67 9.34 6.22
N LEU A 109 -14.02 8.12 5.83
CA LEU A 109 -13.09 7.20 5.19
C LEU A 109 -12.65 7.77 3.85
N GLN A 110 -11.33 7.84 3.68
CA GLN A 110 -10.71 8.21 2.41
C GLN A 110 -9.98 7.01 1.83
N THR A 111 -10.32 6.69 0.58
CA THR A 111 -9.63 5.66 -0.22
C THR A 111 -9.27 6.32 -1.55
N VAL A 112 -8.10 6.95 -1.57
CA VAL A 112 -7.72 7.85 -2.66
C VAL A 112 -6.36 7.50 -3.24
N PHE A 113 -6.10 7.93 -4.47
CA PHE A 113 -4.78 7.85 -5.06
C PHE A 113 -4.40 9.19 -5.71
N TYR A 114 -3.11 9.42 -5.77
CA TYR A 114 -2.52 10.63 -6.30
C TYR A 114 -1.36 10.30 -7.23
N ASP A 115 -1.42 10.82 -8.45
CA ASP A 115 -0.31 10.71 -9.40
C ASP A 115 0.65 11.86 -9.17
N ASP A 116 1.70 11.60 -8.39
CA ASP A 116 2.73 12.60 -8.10
C ASP A 116 3.70 12.69 -9.28
N LYS A 117 3.37 13.54 -10.23
CA LYS A 117 4.16 13.71 -11.46
C LYS A 117 5.54 14.32 -11.19
N LYS A 118 5.65 15.15 -10.15
CA LYS A 118 6.92 15.78 -9.78
C LYS A 118 7.93 14.76 -9.29
N ASN A 119 7.49 13.83 -8.47
CA ASN A 119 8.34 12.78 -7.91
C ASN A 119 8.29 11.47 -8.69
N ASP A 120 7.43 11.39 -9.70
CA ASP A 120 7.20 10.18 -10.50
C ASP A 120 6.84 8.98 -9.61
N ILE A 121 5.87 9.17 -8.73
CA ILE A 121 5.36 8.15 -7.81
C ILE A 121 3.84 8.11 -7.89
N MET A 122 3.28 6.92 -8.03
CA MET A 122 1.84 6.70 -7.85
C MET A 122 1.58 6.41 -6.38
N LEU A 123 0.85 7.29 -5.71
CA LEU A 123 0.61 7.23 -4.27
C LEU A 123 -0.81 6.82 -3.97
N GLY A 124 -0.99 5.74 -3.21
CA GLY A 124 -2.27 5.33 -2.66
C GLY A 124 -2.36 5.72 -1.19
N TYR A 125 -3.55 6.07 -0.74
CA TYR A 125 -3.76 6.52 0.63
C TYR A 125 -5.11 6.06 1.16
N VAL A 126 -5.09 5.42 2.32
CA VAL A 126 -6.29 5.05 3.07
C VAL A 126 -6.10 5.51 4.51
N ASN A 127 -7.00 6.33 5.01
CA ASN A 127 -6.91 6.84 6.38
C ASN A 127 -7.39 5.82 7.41
N HIS A 128 -7.09 6.08 8.68
CA HIS A 128 -7.43 5.18 9.79
C HIS A 128 -8.94 5.12 9.99
N SER A 129 -9.52 3.91 9.97
CA SER A 129 -10.92 3.65 10.22
C SER A 129 -11.10 2.17 10.61
N GLU A 130 -12.07 1.87 11.43
CA GLU A 130 -12.44 0.47 11.72
C GLU A 130 -12.94 -0.25 10.47
N LYS A 131 -13.48 0.49 9.50
CA LYS A 131 -13.99 -0.06 8.25
C LYS A 131 -12.90 -0.69 7.38
N ILE A 132 -11.64 -0.30 7.56
CA ILE A 132 -10.53 -0.80 6.76
C ILE A 132 -9.83 -2.02 7.38
N ASP A 133 -10.31 -2.51 8.51
CA ASP A 133 -9.79 -3.73 9.11
C ASP A 133 -10.19 -4.97 8.30
N TYR A 134 -9.79 -4.95 7.04
CA TYR A 134 -10.08 -5.97 6.05
C TYR A 134 -8.95 -5.97 5.02
N PHE A 135 -8.36 -7.15 4.82
CA PHE A 135 -7.19 -7.27 3.95
C PHE A 135 -7.46 -6.85 2.50
N GLY A 136 -8.72 -6.95 2.06
CA GLY A 136 -9.11 -6.54 0.71
C GLY A 136 -8.76 -5.09 0.37
N TYR A 137 -8.82 -4.17 1.33
CA TYR A 137 -8.40 -2.79 1.09
C TYR A 137 -6.93 -2.70 0.72
N MET A 138 -6.09 -3.45 1.43
CA MET A 138 -4.65 -3.46 1.17
C MET A 138 -4.34 -4.11 -0.18
N LYS A 139 -4.93 -5.26 -0.45
CA LYS A 139 -4.76 -5.98 -1.72
C LYS A 139 -5.26 -5.17 -2.92
N LYS A 140 -6.50 -4.68 -2.85
CA LYS A 140 -7.13 -3.98 -3.98
C LYS A 140 -6.41 -2.67 -4.33
N MET A 141 -6.04 -1.88 -3.33
CA MET A 141 -5.31 -0.64 -3.60
C MET A 141 -3.95 -0.92 -4.21
N THR A 142 -3.23 -1.90 -3.71
CA THR A 142 -1.93 -2.28 -4.27
C THR A 142 -2.03 -2.65 -5.74
N LEU A 143 -3.02 -3.48 -6.08
CA LEU A 143 -3.26 -3.87 -7.47
C LEU A 143 -3.76 -2.70 -8.32
N THR A 144 -4.58 -1.83 -7.75
CA THR A 144 -5.07 -0.62 -8.42
C THR A 144 -3.91 0.31 -8.78
N LEU A 145 -2.99 0.55 -7.85
CA LEU A 145 -1.82 1.39 -8.11
C LEU A 145 -0.94 0.79 -9.23
N TYR A 146 -0.74 -0.53 -9.19
CA TYR A 146 0.00 -1.22 -10.23
C TYR A 146 -0.67 -1.05 -11.60
N ASN A 147 -1.98 -1.26 -11.67
CA ASN A 147 -2.74 -1.11 -12.91
C ASN A 147 -2.69 0.31 -13.45
N LEU A 148 -2.83 1.31 -12.57
CA LEU A 148 -2.75 2.71 -12.94
C LEU A 148 -1.38 3.08 -13.50
N LEU A 149 -0.32 2.55 -12.90
CA LEU A 149 1.03 2.76 -13.39
C LEU A 149 1.23 2.12 -14.76
N MET A 150 0.69 0.91 -14.98
CA MET A 150 0.76 0.24 -16.27
C MET A 150 0.02 1.01 -17.35
N ILE A 151 -1.15 1.54 -17.05
CA ILE A 151 -1.91 2.40 -17.97
C ILE A 151 -1.08 3.64 -18.32
N LYS A 152 -0.53 4.30 -17.33
CA LYS A 152 0.31 5.50 -17.53
C LYS A 152 1.52 5.21 -18.43
N ARG A 153 2.09 4.02 -18.33
CA ARG A 153 3.25 3.59 -19.12
C ARG A 153 2.87 2.95 -20.47
N GLY A 154 1.57 2.86 -20.76
CA GLY A 154 1.09 2.31 -22.03
C GLY A 154 1.10 0.77 -22.13
N THR A 155 1.10 0.06 -20.99
CA THR A 155 1.13 -1.41 -20.95
C THR A 155 -0.24 -2.00 -20.60
N TYR A 156 -1.27 -1.57 -21.30
CA TYR A 156 -2.67 -1.93 -21.06
C TYR A 156 -2.93 -3.44 -20.99
N GLN A 157 -2.23 -4.24 -21.78
CA GLN A 157 -2.41 -5.70 -21.81
C GLN A 157 -2.06 -6.36 -20.48
N SER A 158 -1.04 -5.86 -19.79
CA SER A 158 -0.65 -6.37 -18.47
C SER A 158 -1.75 -6.14 -17.44
N MET A 159 -2.45 -5.01 -17.53
CA MET A 159 -3.58 -4.69 -16.66
C MET A 159 -4.73 -5.70 -16.84
N VAL A 160 -5.09 -6.04 -18.07
CA VAL A 160 -6.15 -7.00 -18.37
C VAL A 160 -5.83 -8.37 -17.77
N LEU A 161 -4.59 -8.81 -17.86
CA LEU A 161 -4.16 -10.08 -17.28
C LEU A 161 -4.34 -10.10 -15.77
N TRP A 162 -3.96 -9.03 -15.08
CA TRP A 162 -4.14 -8.92 -13.64
C TRP A 162 -5.61 -8.96 -13.21
N LEU A 163 -6.48 -8.30 -13.94
CA LEU A 163 -7.91 -8.29 -13.65
C LEU A 163 -8.55 -9.68 -13.81
N THR A 164 -8.06 -10.51 -14.71
CA THR A 164 -8.57 -11.88 -14.91
C THR A 164 -8.10 -12.85 -13.84
N LEU A 165 -6.94 -12.62 -13.22
CA LEU A 165 -6.39 -13.48 -12.17
C LEU A 165 -7.01 -13.23 -10.79
N TYR A 166 -7.66 -12.13 -10.60
CA TYR A 166 -8.23 -11.69 -9.34
C TYR A 166 -9.69 -11.25 -9.48
#